data_55cce7227b155210294d9cb77cba57bf
#
_entry.id   55cce7227b155210294d9cb77cba57bf
#
_cell.length_a   1.000
_cell.length_b   1.000
_cell.length_c   1.000
_cell.angle_alpha   90.00
_cell.angle_beta   90.00
_cell.angle_gamma   90.00
#
_symmetry.space_group_name_H-M   'P 1'
#
loop_
_entity.id
_entity.type
_entity.pdbx_description
1 polymer ?
#
loop_
_entity_poly.entity_id
_entity_poly.type
_entity_poly.pdbx_seq_one_letter_code
_entity_poly.pdbx_strand_id
1 'polypeptide(L)'
;DFINEGIERLEERGFRPGDPLHTWRSHALGIMEGPDHTRIRKLVTGAMSKRNMEPLRPLIRSIAHRLIDNMPRSGAVDIQRGFTSQLPRLVMMEFLGIGADELMGSMGPLAGARLADCFGQNVTQEMRDKANGAIRMVMDHVASLYEKRRREPRDDLLSSLLEAHDERGTISMPELITLFSTIFGSGSTTAGTLDAGLLELALHPEQQALLRSDPGKWKRGACEETLRMHPGIAEMPQKAAHDFEAFGHSFRTNDTIMIPLHSPNRDPRRWPDPEEFRISRDPDVWHLSFGIGAHFCLGQAMARYTIEEALAVF
;
A
#
# COMPACT_ATOMS: atom_id res chain seq x y z
N ASP A 1 -12.03 7.88 -19.52
CA ASP A 1 -11.36 9.08 -20.05
C ASP A 1 -9.99 9.32 -19.42
N PHE A 2 -9.77 8.90 -18.15
CA PHE A 2 -8.49 8.98 -17.48
C PHE A 2 -7.90 7.59 -17.23
N ILE A 3 -6.58 7.48 -17.38
CA ILE A 3 -5.79 6.28 -17.07
C ILE A 3 -4.68 6.61 -16.07
N ASN A 4 -4.14 5.60 -15.41
CA ASN A 4 -3.01 5.82 -14.50
C ASN A 4 -1.77 6.29 -15.29
N GLU A 5 -0.96 7.14 -14.67
CA GLU A 5 0.28 7.61 -15.26
C GLU A 5 1.25 6.43 -15.47
N GLY A 6 1.62 6.19 -16.72
CA GLY A 6 2.38 5.04 -17.15
C GLY A 6 3.89 5.12 -16.93
N ILE A 7 4.62 4.46 -17.83
CA ILE A 7 6.09 4.39 -17.81
C ILE A 7 6.74 5.67 -18.36
N GLU A 8 6.02 6.46 -19.14
CA GLU A 8 6.53 7.63 -19.86
C GLU A 8 7.18 8.63 -18.93
N ARG A 9 6.64 8.79 -17.72
CA ARG A 9 7.23 9.67 -16.72
C ARG A 9 8.64 9.27 -16.31
N LEU A 10 8.95 7.99 -16.22
CA LEU A 10 10.32 7.53 -15.97
C LEU A 10 11.22 7.78 -17.19
N GLU A 11 10.69 7.59 -18.40
CA GLU A 11 11.43 7.84 -19.63
C GLU A 11 11.80 9.32 -19.80
N GLU A 12 10.89 10.24 -19.46
CA GLU A 12 11.13 11.68 -19.38
C GLU A 12 12.22 12.02 -18.36
N ARG A 13 12.38 11.22 -17.30
CA ARG A 13 13.41 11.37 -16.25
C ARG A 13 14.70 10.66 -16.58
N GLY A 14 14.84 10.13 -17.82
CA GLY A 14 16.05 9.54 -18.35
C GLY A 14 16.23 8.05 -18.08
N PHE A 15 15.23 7.36 -17.51
CA PHE A 15 15.23 5.89 -17.47
C PHE A 15 14.92 5.33 -18.86
N ARG A 16 15.45 4.16 -19.16
CA ARG A 16 15.33 3.53 -20.47
C ARG A 16 14.85 2.08 -20.36
N PRO A 17 14.23 1.53 -21.42
CA PRO A 17 13.95 0.10 -21.51
C PRO A 17 15.22 -0.72 -21.21
N GLY A 18 15.09 -1.68 -20.29
CA GLY A 18 16.21 -2.47 -19.79
C GLY A 18 16.81 -1.98 -18.45
N ASP A 19 16.55 -0.74 -18.05
CA ASP A 19 16.87 -0.31 -16.68
C ASP A 19 16.02 -1.07 -15.66
N PRO A 20 16.59 -1.47 -14.51
CA PRO A 20 15.85 -2.19 -13.48
C PRO A 20 14.56 -1.49 -13.03
N LEU A 21 14.62 -0.19 -12.73
CA LEU A 21 13.42 0.57 -12.32
C LEU A 21 12.39 0.68 -13.44
N HIS A 22 12.83 0.87 -14.70
CA HIS A 22 11.94 0.87 -15.86
C HIS A 22 11.24 -0.49 -16.00
N THR A 23 12.01 -1.59 -15.99
CA THR A 23 11.47 -2.95 -16.09
C THR A 23 10.49 -3.25 -14.94
N TRP A 24 10.85 -2.90 -13.70
CA TRP A 24 9.97 -3.08 -12.55
C TRP A 24 8.68 -2.28 -12.70
N ARG A 25 8.75 -1.00 -13.07
CA ARG A 25 7.57 -0.13 -13.22
C ARG A 25 6.67 -0.59 -14.37
N SER A 26 7.22 -1.00 -15.51
CA SER A 26 6.42 -1.45 -16.67
C SER A 26 5.59 -2.72 -16.41
N HIS A 27 5.96 -3.49 -15.39
CA HIS A 27 5.20 -4.67 -14.94
C HIS A 27 4.37 -4.42 -13.67
N ALA A 28 4.29 -3.17 -13.21
CA ALA A 28 3.54 -2.84 -12.00
C ALA A 28 2.04 -2.84 -12.25
N LEU A 29 1.30 -3.60 -11.43
CA LEU A 29 -0.16 -3.72 -11.54
C LEU A 29 -0.88 -2.36 -11.53
N GLY A 30 -0.33 -1.37 -10.83
CA GLY A 30 -0.92 -0.03 -10.71
C GLY A 30 -0.85 0.82 -11.99
N ILE A 31 -0.08 0.41 -13.01
CA ILE A 31 -0.01 1.11 -14.31
C ILE A 31 -0.47 0.24 -15.48
N MET A 32 -0.72 -1.05 -15.23
CA MET A 32 -1.27 -1.91 -16.26
C MET A 32 -2.72 -1.52 -16.54
N GLU A 33 -3.14 -1.65 -17.79
CA GLU A 33 -4.52 -1.42 -18.22
C GLU A 33 -5.08 -2.63 -18.98
N GLY A 34 -6.39 -2.66 -19.12
CA GLY A 34 -7.07 -3.64 -19.97
C GLY A 34 -6.92 -5.11 -19.55
N PRO A 35 -6.70 -6.02 -20.53
CA PRO A 35 -6.65 -7.47 -20.28
C PRO A 35 -5.51 -7.91 -19.37
N ASP A 36 -4.33 -7.30 -19.48
CA ASP A 36 -3.16 -7.64 -18.66
C ASP A 36 -3.36 -7.28 -17.19
N HIS A 37 -3.90 -6.08 -16.92
CA HIS A 37 -4.33 -5.71 -15.57
C HIS A 37 -5.30 -6.73 -15.00
N THR A 38 -6.34 -7.08 -15.77
CA THR A 38 -7.38 -8.03 -15.33
C THR A 38 -6.79 -9.41 -15.04
N ARG A 39 -5.88 -9.89 -15.89
CA ARG A 39 -5.20 -11.18 -15.73
C ARG A 39 -4.40 -11.25 -14.44
N ILE A 40 -3.50 -10.28 -14.23
CA ILE A 40 -2.63 -10.25 -13.04
C ILE A 40 -3.45 -10.01 -11.76
N ARG A 41 -4.38 -9.05 -11.80
CA ARG A 41 -5.23 -8.75 -10.65
C ARG A 41 -6.05 -9.96 -10.17
N LYS A 42 -6.56 -10.76 -11.10
CA LYS A 42 -7.33 -11.97 -10.78
C LYS A 42 -6.53 -13.00 -9.97
N LEU A 43 -5.23 -13.12 -10.20
CA LEU A 43 -4.37 -14.07 -9.47
C LEU A 43 -4.33 -13.78 -7.95
N VAL A 44 -4.39 -12.52 -7.57
CA VAL A 44 -4.23 -12.11 -6.15
C VAL A 44 -5.52 -11.67 -5.48
N THR A 45 -6.56 -11.33 -6.25
CA THR A 45 -7.84 -10.85 -5.68
C THR A 45 -8.44 -11.86 -4.71
N GLY A 46 -8.38 -13.15 -5.03
CA GLY A 46 -8.88 -14.20 -4.16
C GLY A 46 -8.13 -14.24 -2.82
N ALA A 47 -6.79 -14.29 -2.88
CA ALA A 47 -5.93 -14.35 -1.71
C ALA A 47 -6.12 -13.12 -0.80
N MET A 48 -6.27 -11.93 -1.38
CA MET A 48 -6.43 -10.67 -0.65
C MET A 48 -7.90 -10.30 -0.36
N SER A 49 -8.83 -11.23 -0.56
CA SER A 49 -10.24 -11.02 -0.25
C SER A 49 -10.49 -10.85 1.24
N LYS A 50 -11.55 -10.14 1.61
CA LYS A 50 -11.98 -9.98 3.00
C LYS A 50 -12.06 -11.33 3.73
N ARG A 51 -12.63 -12.35 3.08
CA ARG A 51 -12.77 -13.71 3.64
C ARG A 51 -11.43 -14.33 4.04
N ASN A 52 -10.41 -14.16 3.20
CA ASN A 52 -9.08 -14.75 3.45
C ASN A 52 -8.22 -13.90 4.38
N MET A 53 -8.53 -12.60 4.50
CA MET A 53 -7.81 -11.69 5.41
C MET A 53 -8.37 -11.71 6.84
N GLU A 54 -9.66 -11.97 7.03
CA GLU A 54 -10.31 -12.00 8.36
C GLU A 54 -9.59 -12.92 9.36
N PRO A 55 -9.15 -14.15 8.99
CA PRO A 55 -8.42 -15.04 9.89
C PRO A 55 -7.08 -14.50 10.39
N LEU A 56 -6.52 -13.44 9.76
CA LEU A 56 -5.27 -12.81 10.19
C LEU A 56 -5.45 -11.85 11.38
N ARG A 57 -6.66 -11.45 11.75
CA ARG A 57 -6.91 -10.51 12.85
C ARG A 57 -6.26 -10.92 14.19
N PRO A 58 -6.37 -12.18 14.66
CA PRO A 58 -5.69 -12.59 15.89
C PRO A 58 -4.17 -12.46 15.80
N LEU A 59 -3.58 -12.78 14.64
CA LEU A 59 -2.16 -12.62 14.39
C LEU A 59 -1.75 -11.15 14.42
N ILE A 60 -2.49 -10.26 13.72
CA ILE A 60 -2.24 -8.81 13.72
C ILE A 60 -2.25 -8.28 15.15
N ARG A 61 -3.26 -8.65 15.94
CA ARG A 61 -3.39 -8.25 17.34
C ARG A 61 -2.21 -8.74 18.18
N SER A 62 -1.80 -10.00 18.00
CA SER A 62 -0.65 -10.57 18.70
C SER A 62 0.66 -9.83 18.38
N ILE A 63 0.88 -9.48 17.11
CA ILE A 63 2.03 -8.69 16.69
C ILE A 63 1.97 -7.30 17.34
N ALA A 64 0.80 -6.65 17.33
CA ALA A 64 0.60 -5.33 17.92
C ALA A 64 0.93 -5.32 19.42
N HIS A 65 0.40 -6.27 20.20
CA HIS A 65 0.73 -6.41 21.62
C HIS A 65 2.22 -6.63 21.84
N ARG A 66 2.86 -7.52 21.08
CA ARG A 66 4.31 -7.79 21.20
C ARG A 66 5.13 -6.53 20.94
N LEU A 67 4.76 -5.71 19.96
CA LEU A 67 5.43 -4.45 19.69
C LEU A 67 5.29 -3.45 20.85
N ILE A 68 4.08 -3.31 21.42
CA ILE A 68 3.83 -2.46 22.57
C ILE A 68 4.59 -2.94 23.81
N ASP A 69 4.58 -4.26 24.08
CA ASP A 69 5.27 -4.85 25.21
C ASP A 69 6.80 -4.66 25.17
N ASN A 70 7.36 -4.55 23.97
CA ASN A 70 8.79 -4.27 23.76
C ASN A 70 9.17 -2.78 23.86
N MET A 71 8.19 -1.88 24.03
CA MET A 71 8.46 -0.45 24.18
C MET A 71 8.97 -0.13 25.57
N PRO A 72 9.81 0.93 25.72
CA PRO A 72 10.18 1.46 27.02
C PRO A 72 8.94 1.81 27.85
N ARG A 73 8.94 1.41 29.13
CA ARG A 73 7.83 1.68 30.06
C ARG A 73 7.84 3.10 30.64
N SER A 74 8.89 3.89 30.36
CA SER A 74 9.05 5.27 30.83
C SER A 74 9.87 6.10 29.84
N GLY A 75 9.64 7.40 29.87
CA GLY A 75 10.31 8.35 28.96
C GLY A 75 9.56 8.52 27.64
N ALA A 76 10.14 9.27 26.72
CA ALA A 76 9.60 9.46 25.37
C ALA A 76 9.86 8.22 24.51
N VAL A 77 8.85 7.83 23.73
CA VAL A 77 8.90 6.68 22.83
C VAL A 77 8.63 7.15 21.40
N ASP A 78 9.44 6.74 20.46
CA ASP A 78 9.20 6.92 19.04
C ASP A 78 8.22 5.85 18.56
N ILE A 79 6.94 6.24 18.49
CA ILE A 79 5.84 5.36 18.07
C ILE A 79 6.00 4.90 16.63
N GLN A 80 6.45 5.80 15.75
CA GLN A 80 6.65 5.45 14.34
C GLN A 80 7.67 4.34 14.19
N ARG A 81 8.84 4.51 14.82
CA ARG A 81 9.93 3.53 14.74
C ARG A 81 9.60 2.23 15.48
N GLY A 82 8.95 2.33 16.63
CA GLY A 82 8.68 1.18 17.50
C GLY A 82 7.41 0.39 17.15
N PHE A 83 6.43 1.02 16.48
CA PHE A 83 5.12 0.42 16.29
C PHE A 83 4.58 0.58 14.86
N THR A 84 4.25 1.80 14.43
CA THR A 84 3.45 2.00 13.22
C THR A 84 4.16 1.59 11.93
N SER A 85 5.49 1.75 11.84
CA SER A 85 6.28 1.25 10.72
C SER A 85 6.52 -0.26 10.79
N GLN A 86 6.54 -0.84 12.00
CA GLN A 86 6.83 -2.26 12.20
C GLN A 86 5.62 -3.13 11.95
N LEU A 87 4.44 -2.74 12.47
CA LEU A 87 3.25 -3.58 12.45
C LEU A 87 2.82 -3.99 11.03
N PRO A 88 2.58 -3.06 10.07
CA PRO A 88 2.17 -3.44 8.72
C PRO A 88 3.23 -4.29 8.02
N ARG A 89 4.51 -4.03 8.27
CA ARG A 89 5.63 -4.79 7.72
C ARG A 89 5.62 -6.23 8.22
N LEU A 90 5.49 -6.46 9.51
CA LEU A 90 5.46 -7.80 10.11
C LEU A 90 4.21 -8.57 9.67
N VAL A 91 3.06 -7.92 9.59
CA VAL A 91 1.82 -8.52 9.07
C VAL A 91 2.02 -8.96 7.62
N MET A 92 2.64 -8.13 6.80
CA MET A 92 2.90 -8.45 5.40
C MET A 92 3.88 -9.61 5.25
N MET A 93 4.90 -9.69 6.11
CA MET A 93 5.84 -10.83 6.13
C MET A 93 5.12 -12.16 6.40
N GLU A 94 4.29 -12.18 7.43
CA GLU A 94 3.51 -13.38 7.76
C GLU A 94 2.56 -13.77 6.61
N PHE A 95 1.89 -12.78 6.01
CA PHE A 95 0.99 -13.01 4.87
C PHE A 95 1.72 -13.57 3.65
N LEU A 96 2.93 -13.09 3.37
CA LEU A 96 3.74 -13.55 2.23
C LEU A 96 4.54 -14.83 2.55
N GLY A 97 4.57 -15.26 3.81
CA GLY A 97 5.35 -16.42 4.23
C GLY A 97 6.87 -16.15 4.23
N ILE A 98 7.31 -14.91 4.51
CA ILE A 98 8.72 -14.51 4.49
C ILE A 98 9.29 -14.43 5.91
N GLY A 99 10.45 -15.05 6.13
CA GLY A 99 11.20 -14.91 7.37
C GLY A 99 11.89 -13.55 7.53
N ALA A 100 12.26 -13.20 8.77
CA ALA A 100 12.95 -11.94 9.06
C ALA A 100 14.29 -11.82 8.30
N ASP A 101 15.04 -12.90 8.19
CA ASP A 101 16.31 -12.93 7.45
C ASP A 101 16.11 -12.75 5.95
N GLU A 102 15.03 -13.34 5.42
CA GLU A 102 14.63 -13.21 4.02
C GLU A 102 14.20 -11.77 3.69
N LEU A 103 13.63 -11.05 4.66
CA LEU A 103 13.21 -9.67 4.50
C LEU A 103 14.37 -8.70 4.31
N MET A 104 15.43 -8.83 5.12
CA MET A 104 16.53 -7.85 5.13
C MET A 104 17.20 -7.71 3.77
N GLY A 105 17.29 -8.80 3.01
CA GLY A 105 17.81 -8.78 1.64
C GLY A 105 16.92 -8.00 0.65
N SER A 106 15.59 -7.98 0.86
CA SER A 106 14.64 -7.34 -0.06
C SER A 106 14.51 -5.83 0.16
N MET A 107 14.55 -5.36 1.41
CA MET A 107 14.06 -4.02 1.75
C MET A 107 15.16 -3.03 2.13
N GLY A 108 16.31 -3.51 2.62
CA GLY A 108 17.43 -2.63 2.95
C GLY A 108 17.82 -1.69 1.80
N PRO A 109 17.97 -2.21 0.58
CA PRO A 109 18.30 -1.39 -0.59
C PRO A 109 17.26 -0.33 -0.92
N LEU A 110 15.95 -0.65 -0.81
CA LEU A 110 14.88 0.29 -1.14
C LEU A 110 14.80 1.47 -0.16
N ALA A 111 15.04 1.22 1.13
CA ALA A 111 15.03 2.27 2.14
C ALA A 111 16.08 3.36 1.87
N GLY A 112 17.25 2.99 1.33
CA GLY A 112 18.31 3.94 0.98
C GLY A 112 18.13 4.65 -0.35
N ALA A 113 17.31 4.11 -1.26
CA ALA A 113 17.23 4.61 -2.63
C ALA A 113 16.23 5.75 -2.84
N ARG A 114 15.34 6.01 -1.86
CA ARG A 114 14.30 7.05 -1.96
C ARG A 114 13.61 7.07 -3.32
N LEU A 115 13.04 5.95 -3.73
CA LEU A 115 12.45 5.78 -5.07
C LEU A 115 11.46 6.89 -5.47
N ALA A 116 10.77 7.49 -4.49
CA ALA A 116 9.86 8.61 -4.73
C ALA A 116 10.55 9.81 -5.40
N ASP A 117 11.83 10.03 -5.12
CA ASP A 117 12.60 11.13 -5.70
C ASP A 117 12.78 10.97 -7.22
N CYS A 118 12.71 9.71 -7.73
CA CYS A 118 12.82 9.41 -9.15
C CYS A 118 11.58 9.83 -9.98
N PHE A 119 10.49 10.19 -9.31
CA PHE A 119 9.28 10.72 -9.95
C PHE A 119 9.20 12.26 -9.88
N GLY A 120 10.19 12.91 -9.26
CA GLY A 120 10.31 14.36 -9.21
C GLY A 120 10.76 14.99 -10.55
N GLN A 121 10.90 16.32 -10.57
CA GLN A 121 11.29 17.04 -11.78
C GLN A 121 12.82 17.00 -12.05
N ASN A 122 13.62 16.96 -10.99
CA ASN A 122 15.09 17.10 -11.10
C ASN A 122 15.79 15.77 -10.75
N VAL A 123 15.67 14.77 -11.63
CA VAL A 123 16.28 13.45 -11.43
C VAL A 123 17.70 13.42 -11.97
N THR A 124 18.68 13.34 -11.08
CA THR A 124 20.09 13.26 -11.44
C THR A 124 20.52 11.85 -11.88
N GLN A 125 21.66 11.74 -12.54
CA GLN A 125 22.22 10.43 -12.88
C GLN A 125 22.48 9.59 -11.63
N GLU A 126 23.02 10.19 -10.56
CA GLU A 126 23.28 9.51 -9.29
C GLU A 126 21.99 8.92 -8.69
N MET A 127 20.87 9.67 -8.75
CA MET A 127 19.57 9.17 -8.28
C MET A 127 19.10 7.98 -9.11
N ARG A 128 19.25 8.02 -10.44
CA ARG A 128 18.91 6.90 -11.32
C ARG A 128 19.75 5.66 -11.01
N ASP A 129 21.05 5.83 -10.84
CA ASP A 129 21.97 4.71 -10.56
C ASP A 129 21.65 4.06 -9.23
N LYS A 130 21.38 4.86 -8.19
CA LYS A 130 20.95 4.36 -6.87
C LYS A 130 19.62 3.61 -6.94
N ALA A 131 18.64 4.16 -7.64
CA ALA A 131 17.33 3.52 -7.81
C ALA A 131 17.44 2.21 -8.60
N ASN A 132 18.15 2.22 -9.72
CA ASN A 132 18.37 1.01 -10.51
C ASN A 132 19.14 -0.06 -9.73
N GLY A 133 20.16 0.34 -8.97
CA GLY A 133 20.89 -0.58 -8.08
C GLY A 133 20.00 -1.22 -7.02
N ALA A 134 19.18 -0.41 -6.36
CA ALA A 134 18.26 -0.90 -5.32
C ALA A 134 17.19 -1.86 -5.88
N ILE A 135 16.57 -1.50 -7.01
CA ILE A 135 15.57 -2.36 -7.66
C ILE A 135 16.20 -3.67 -8.14
N ARG A 136 17.40 -3.62 -8.72
CA ARG A 136 18.11 -4.84 -9.13
C ARG A 136 18.30 -5.79 -7.95
N MET A 137 18.79 -5.28 -6.82
CA MET A 137 18.97 -6.10 -5.61
C MET A 137 17.64 -6.72 -5.13
N VAL A 138 16.54 -5.98 -5.18
CA VAL A 138 15.22 -6.51 -4.85
C VAL A 138 14.79 -7.59 -5.84
N MET A 139 14.94 -7.36 -7.15
CA MET A 139 14.59 -8.35 -8.17
C MET A 139 15.39 -9.63 -8.01
N ASP A 140 16.70 -9.54 -7.80
CA ASP A 140 17.58 -10.70 -7.60
C ASP A 140 17.21 -11.45 -6.33
N HIS A 141 16.92 -10.73 -5.25
CA HIS A 141 16.52 -11.36 -3.99
C HIS A 141 15.17 -12.06 -4.10
N VAL A 142 14.15 -11.42 -4.69
CA VAL A 142 12.83 -12.05 -4.91
C VAL A 142 12.96 -13.26 -5.83
N ALA A 143 13.76 -13.18 -6.88
CA ALA A 143 14.05 -14.35 -7.72
C ALA A 143 14.67 -15.51 -6.91
N SER A 144 15.58 -15.21 -5.98
CA SER A 144 16.17 -16.24 -5.10
C SER A 144 15.14 -16.85 -4.15
N LEU A 145 14.18 -16.06 -3.64
CA LEU A 145 13.07 -16.58 -2.83
C LEU A 145 12.18 -17.53 -3.62
N TYR A 146 11.93 -17.25 -4.90
CA TYR A 146 11.17 -18.14 -5.77
C TYR A 146 11.89 -19.47 -6.01
N GLU A 147 13.19 -19.44 -6.26
CA GLU A 147 13.99 -20.66 -6.40
C GLU A 147 13.97 -21.51 -5.10
N LYS A 148 14.00 -20.85 -3.94
CA LYS A 148 13.85 -21.53 -2.65
C LYS A 148 12.46 -22.16 -2.50
N ARG A 149 11.38 -21.42 -2.83
CA ARG A 149 10.00 -21.92 -2.75
C ARG A 149 9.71 -23.04 -3.75
N ARG A 150 10.33 -23.01 -4.91
CA ARG A 150 10.23 -24.10 -5.89
C ARG A 150 10.78 -25.42 -5.34
N ARG A 151 11.83 -25.37 -4.52
CA ARG A 151 12.43 -26.54 -3.87
C ARG A 151 11.67 -26.96 -2.61
N GLU A 152 11.13 -25.98 -1.89
CA GLU A 152 10.45 -26.14 -0.60
C GLU A 152 9.11 -25.39 -0.61
N PRO A 153 8.08 -25.93 -1.30
CA PRO A 153 6.76 -25.29 -1.38
C PRO A 153 6.14 -25.16 0.03
N ARG A 154 5.40 -24.07 0.24
CA ARG A 154 4.65 -23.79 1.47
C ARG A 154 3.21 -23.42 1.14
N ASP A 155 2.35 -23.44 2.14
CA ASP A 155 0.99 -22.91 2.03
C ASP A 155 1.02 -21.38 2.25
N ASP A 156 1.59 -20.65 1.27
CA ASP A 156 1.72 -19.20 1.28
C ASP A 156 1.44 -18.58 -0.09
N LEU A 157 1.23 -17.25 -0.11
CA LEU A 157 0.94 -16.54 -1.35
C LEU A 157 2.10 -16.66 -2.36
N LEU A 158 3.34 -16.65 -1.88
CA LEU A 158 4.52 -16.74 -2.73
C LEU A 158 4.54 -18.07 -3.51
N SER A 159 4.26 -19.18 -2.84
CA SER A 159 4.17 -20.52 -3.46
C SER A 159 3.01 -20.59 -4.47
N SER A 160 1.84 -20.02 -4.12
CA SER A 160 0.69 -20.00 -5.02
C SER A 160 0.93 -19.19 -6.30
N LEU A 161 1.66 -18.06 -6.20
CA LEU A 161 2.03 -17.26 -7.35
C LEU A 161 3.08 -17.96 -8.23
N LEU A 162 4.00 -18.70 -7.61
CA LEU A 162 4.98 -19.50 -8.33
C LEU A 162 4.33 -20.65 -9.12
N GLU A 163 3.36 -21.35 -8.53
CA GLU A 163 2.55 -22.35 -9.22
C GLU A 163 1.84 -21.75 -10.44
N ALA A 164 1.26 -20.55 -10.30
CA ALA A 164 0.62 -19.84 -11.40
C ALA A 164 1.60 -19.49 -12.53
N HIS A 165 2.88 -19.25 -12.22
CA HIS A 165 3.93 -19.04 -13.20
C HIS A 165 4.34 -20.35 -13.88
N ASP A 166 4.74 -21.35 -13.09
CA ASP A 166 5.37 -22.60 -13.59
C ASP A 166 4.37 -23.50 -14.33
N GLU A 167 3.17 -23.69 -13.79
CA GLU A 167 2.22 -24.66 -14.33
C GLU A 167 1.24 -24.10 -15.35
N ARG A 168 0.86 -22.83 -15.19
CA ARG A 168 -0.19 -22.21 -15.99
C ARG A 168 0.31 -21.18 -16.98
N GLY A 169 1.55 -20.71 -16.84
CA GLY A 169 2.11 -19.65 -17.68
C GLY A 169 1.30 -18.35 -17.65
N THR A 170 0.53 -18.14 -16.56
CA THR A 170 -0.41 -17.01 -16.45
C THR A 170 0.22 -15.73 -15.96
N ILE A 171 1.46 -15.79 -15.49
CA ILE A 171 2.25 -14.64 -15.04
C ILE A 171 3.71 -14.85 -15.43
N SER A 172 4.35 -13.84 -15.99
CA SER A 172 5.79 -13.87 -16.29
C SER A 172 6.63 -13.62 -15.03
N MET A 173 7.91 -14.01 -15.05
CA MET A 173 8.81 -13.78 -13.91
C MET A 173 8.96 -12.29 -13.55
N PRO A 174 9.12 -11.34 -14.49
CA PRO A 174 9.14 -9.90 -14.17
C PRO A 174 7.84 -9.42 -13.51
N GLU A 175 6.67 -9.86 -14.01
CA GLU A 175 5.37 -9.51 -13.40
C GLU A 175 5.25 -10.06 -11.98
N LEU A 176 5.69 -11.30 -11.76
CA LEU A 176 5.64 -11.96 -10.48
C LEU A 176 6.55 -11.29 -9.45
N ILE A 177 7.79 -10.97 -9.81
CA ILE A 177 8.74 -10.24 -8.96
C ILE A 177 8.18 -8.86 -8.61
N THR A 178 7.62 -8.15 -9.60
CA THR A 178 7.06 -6.81 -9.42
C THR A 178 5.82 -6.85 -8.54
N LEU A 179 4.93 -7.80 -8.77
CA LEU A 179 3.72 -7.98 -7.97
C LEU A 179 4.07 -8.24 -6.49
N PHE A 180 4.99 -9.17 -6.24
CA PHE A 180 5.46 -9.48 -4.89
C PHE A 180 6.05 -8.24 -4.19
N SER A 181 6.99 -7.57 -4.83
CA SER A 181 7.64 -6.39 -4.25
C SER A 181 6.68 -5.22 -4.06
N THR A 182 5.66 -5.08 -4.92
CA THR A 182 4.59 -4.07 -4.78
C THR A 182 3.69 -4.38 -3.57
N ILE A 183 3.24 -5.63 -3.43
CA ILE A 183 2.43 -6.06 -2.28
C ILE A 183 3.21 -5.83 -0.98
N PHE A 184 4.47 -6.24 -0.95
CA PHE A 184 5.32 -6.06 0.23
C PHE A 184 5.54 -4.58 0.58
N GLY A 185 5.86 -3.74 -0.42
CA GLY A 185 6.14 -2.31 -0.23
C GLY A 185 4.91 -1.48 0.16
N SER A 186 3.70 -2.00 -0.08
CA SER A 186 2.44 -1.28 0.20
C SER A 186 2.17 -1.02 1.69
N GLY A 187 2.85 -1.72 2.59
CA GLY A 187 2.71 -1.53 4.04
C GLY A 187 3.05 -0.13 4.55
N SER A 188 3.87 0.63 3.80
CA SER A 188 4.27 2.00 4.17
C SER A 188 3.10 2.98 4.20
N THR A 189 2.11 2.84 3.31
CA THR A 189 0.90 3.69 3.31
C THR A 189 0.03 3.42 4.53
N THR A 190 -0.10 2.15 4.93
CA THR A 190 -0.81 1.76 6.16
C THR A 190 -0.12 2.32 7.40
N ALA A 191 1.22 2.33 7.43
CA ALA A 191 1.99 2.91 8.52
C ALA A 191 1.71 4.40 8.69
N GLY A 192 1.75 5.19 7.60
CA GLY A 192 1.46 6.63 7.64
C GLY A 192 0.03 6.95 8.08
N THR A 193 -0.95 6.17 7.61
CA THR A 193 -2.34 6.30 8.07
C THR A 193 -2.47 5.96 9.57
N LEU A 194 -1.76 4.95 10.04
CA LEU A 194 -1.77 4.56 11.45
C LEU A 194 -1.11 5.62 12.35
N ASP A 195 0.00 6.24 11.90
CA ASP A 195 0.62 7.38 12.58
C ASP A 195 -0.40 8.51 12.78
N ALA A 196 -1.11 8.87 11.70
CA ALA A 196 -2.14 9.91 11.74
C ALA A 196 -3.31 9.53 12.68
N GLY A 197 -3.77 8.28 12.64
CA GLY A 197 -4.85 7.82 13.52
C GLY A 197 -4.50 7.88 15.01
N LEU A 198 -3.27 7.49 15.37
CA LEU A 198 -2.79 7.60 16.75
C LEU A 198 -2.65 9.07 17.19
N LEU A 199 -2.19 9.93 16.27
CA LEU A 199 -2.12 11.37 16.53
C LEU A 199 -3.53 11.97 16.74
N GLU A 200 -4.49 11.64 15.89
CA GLU A 200 -5.88 12.12 16.04
C GLU A 200 -6.47 11.67 17.38
N LEU A 201 -6.30 10.42 17.77
CA LEU A 201 -6.78 9.93 19.08
C LEU A 201 -6.07 10.65 20.25
N ALA A 202 -4.80 11.00 20.11
CA ALA A 202 -4.09 11.77 21.14
C ALA A 202 -4.57 13.23 21.23
N LEU A 203 -4.97 13.84 20.10
CA LEU A 203 -5.50 15.20 20.04
C LEU A 203 -6.98 15.30 20.45
N HIS A 204 -7.71 14.17 20.41
CA HIS A 204 -9.14 14.07 20.72
C HIS A 204 -9.40 13.07 21.86
N PRO A 205 -9.11 13.44 23.14
CA PRO A 205 -9.22 12.51 24.28
C PRO A 205 -10.61 11.90 24.45
N GLU A 206 -11.69 12.59 24.07
CA GLU A 206 -13.05 12.10 24.09
C GLU A 206 -13.28 10.96 23.09
N GLN A 207 -12.66 11.02 21.91
CA GLN A 207 -12.73 9.95 20.91
C GLN A 207 -11.88 8.74 21.36
N GLN A 208 -10.74 9.01 21.99
CA GLN A 208 -9.91 7.96 22.58
C GLN A 208 -10.66 7.25 23.74
N ALA A 209 -11.32 8.00 24.62
CA ALA A 209 -12.13 7.44 25.71
C ALA A 209 -13.30 6.61 25.17
N LEU A 210 -13.93 7.07 24.07
CA LEU A 210 -15.00 6.33 23.41
C LEU A 210 -14.46 5.01 22.82
N LEU A 211 -13.32 5.02 22.14
CA LEU A 211 -12.69 3.81 21.61
C LEU A 211 -12.36 2.81 22.74
N ARG A 212 -11.78 3.30 23.83
CA ARG A 212 -11.41 2.47 25.00
C ARG A 212 -12.61 1.90 25.75
N SER A 213 -13.76 2.57 25.71
CA SER A 213 -14.98 2.08 26.37
C SER A 213 -15.49 0.76 25.79
N ASP A 214 -15.36 0.56 24.49
CA ASP A 214 -15.70 -0.67 23.78
C ASP A 214 -14.92 -0.75 22.45
N PRO A 215 -13.67 -1.26 22.49
CA PRO A 215 -12.87 -1.39 21.27
C PRO A 215 -13.52 -2.28 20.21
N GLY A 216 -14.29 -3.29 20.63
CA GLY A 216 -15.01 -4.19 19.73
C GLY A 216 -16.00 -3.43 18.84
N LYS A 217 -16.70 -2.46 19.43
CA LYS A 217 -17.69 -1.62 18.77
C LYS A 217 -17.05 -0.50 17.93
N TRP A 218 -16.02 0.18 18.46
CA TRP A 218 -15.58 1.46 17.91
C TRP A 218 -14.34 1.38 17.01
N LYS A 219 -13.57 0.29 17.04
CA LYS A 219 -12.33 0.18 16.22
C LYS A 219 -12.55 0.34 14.73
N ARG A 220 -13.69 -0.16 14.20
CA ARG A 220 -14.02 0.00 12.78
C ARG A 220 -14.29 1.47 12.45
N GLY A 221 -15.08 2.16 13.27
CA GLY A 221 -15.33 3.60 13.10
C GLY A 221 -14.05 4.42 13.20
N ALA A 222 -13.17 4.11 14.17
CA ALA A 222 -11.86 4.75 14.30
C ALA A 222 -10.99 4.53 13.06
N CYS A 223 -10.98 3.32 12.51
CA CYS A 223 -10.26 3.01 11.28
C CYS A 223 -10.79 3.80 10.07
N GLU A 224 -12.11 3.75 9.80
CA GLU A 224 -12.69 4.41 8.64
C GLU A 224 -12.59 5.94 8.74
N GLU A 225 -12.73 6.52 9.94
CA GLU A 225 -12.56 7.96 10.15
C GLU A 225 -11.10 8.39 9.97
N THR A 226 -10.15 7.60 10.46
CA THR A 226 -8.72 7.83 10.21
C THR A 226 -8.42 7.80 8.71
N LEU A 227 -8.90 6.78 8.00
CA LEU A 227 -8.74 6.66 6.56
C LEU A 227 -9.38 7.82 5.79
N ARG A 228 -10.56 8.25 6.21
CA ARG A 228 -11.26 9.38 5.61
C ARG A 228 -10.44 10.65 5.69
N MET A 229 -9.95 10.98 6.88
CA MET A 229 -9.20 12.22 7.11
C MET A 229 -7.77 12.16 6.60
N HIS A 230 -7.14 11.00 6.67
CA HIS A 230 -5.73 10.78 6.37
C HIS A 230 -5.53 9.60 5.41
N PRO A 231 -5.94 9.74 4.14
CA PRO A 231 -5.68 8.72 3.14
C PRO A 231 -4.17 8.47 3.01
N GLY A 232 -3.75 7.21 2.95
CA GLY A 232 -2.33 6.86 2.85
C GLY A 232 -1.64 7.36 1.57
N ILE A 233 -2.43 7.75 0.56
CA ILE A 233 -2.01 8.48 -0.64
C ILE A 233 -2.87 9.73 -0.72
N ALA A 234 -2.24 10.91 -0.67
CA ALA A 234 -2.96 12.18 -0.70
C ALA A 234 -3.51 12.52 -2.08
N GLU A 235 -2.76 12.21 -3.12
CA GLU A 235 -3.04 12.59 -4.51
C GLU A 235 -2.66 11.46 -5.47
N MET A 236 -3.44 11.28 -6.52
CA MET A 236 -3.15 10.32 -7.59
C MET A 236 -2.98 11.03 -8.93
N PRO A 237 -1.81 10.94 -9.57
CA PRO A 237 -1.64 11.41 -10.93
C PRO A 237 -2.35 10.50 -11.91
N GLN A 238 -3.11 11.09 -12.81
CA GLN A 238 -3.74 10.39 -13.95
C GLN A 238 -3.50 11.16 -15.24
N LYS A 239 -3.60 10.49 -16.38
CA LYS A 239 -3.50 11.07 -17.71
C LYS A 239 -4.81 10.96 -18.47
N ALA A 240 -5.09 11.95 -19.31
CA ALA A 240 -6.16 11.87 -20.29
C ALA A 240 -5.79 10.80 -21.34
N ALA A 241 -6.65 9.79 -21.51
CA ALA A 241 -6.44 8.70 -22.46
C ALA A 241 -6.65 9.15 -23.91
N HIS A 242 -7.46 10.17 -24.13
CA HIS A 242 -7.81 10.77 -25.41
C HIS A 242 -8.30 12.20 -25.20
N ASP A 243 -8.50 12.96 -26.26
CA ASP A 243 -9.07 14.30 -26.18
C ASP A 243 -10.54 14.20 -25.76
N PHE A 244 -10.96 14.97 -24.76
CA PHE A 244 -12.34 15.03 -24.29
C PHE A 244 -12.64 16.34 -23.55
N GLU A 245 -13.93 16.59 -23.32
CA GLU A 245 -14.39 17.71 -22.50
C GLU A 245 -15.10 17.21 -21.24
N ALA A 246 -14.76 17.78 -20.09
CA ALA A 246 -15.44 17.52 -18.83
C ALA A 246 -15.33 18.71 -17.89
N PHE A 247 -16.36 18.93 -17.08
CA PHE A 247 -16.41 19.97 -16.06
C PHE A 247 -16.15 21.40 -16.60
N GLY A 248 -16.47 21.67 -17.87
CA GLY A 248 -16.21 22.92 -18.55
C GLY A 248 -14.75 23.15 -18.98
N HIS A 249 -13.93 22.09 -18.97
CA HIS A 249 -12.54 22.10 -19.43
C HIS A 249 -12.33 21.12 -20.58
N SER A 250 -11.46 21.51 -21.53
CA SER A 250 -11.00 20.61 -22.61
C SER A 250 -9.70 19.96 -22.17
N PHE A 251 -9.66 18.65 -22.24
CA PHE A 251 -8.48 17.82 -21.95
C PHE A 251 -7.94 17.26 -23.26
N ARG A 252 -6.63 17.32 -23.41
CA ARG A 252 -5.92 16.70 -24.55
C ARG A 252 -5.26 15.40 -24.12
N THR A 253 -5.13 14.48 -25.03
CA THR A 253 -4.37 13.24 -24.82
C THR A 253 -3.03 13.50 -24.12
N ASN A 254 -2.76 12.77 -23.05
CA ASN A 254 -1.61 12.89 -22.15
C ASN A 254 -1.61 14.10 -21.20
N ASP A 255 -2.64 14.92 -21.16
CA ASP A 255 -2.74 15.92 -20.09
C ASP A 255 -2.72 15.22 -18.72
N THR A 256 -1.84 15.66 -17.83
CA THR A 256 -1.74 15.12 -16.47
C THR A 256 -2.67 15.86 -15.52
N ILE A 257 -3.44 15.09 -14.76
CA ILE A 257 -4.36 15.59 -13.74
C ILE A 257 -3.98 14.98 -12.40
N MET A 258 -3.89 15.81 -11.37
CA MET A 258 -3.73 15.36 -10.00
C MET A 258 -5.12 15.25 -9.34
N ILE A 259 -5.48 14.06 -8.91
CA ILE A 259 -6.73 13.79 -8.20
C ILE A 259 -6.45 13.79 -6.71
N PRO A 260 -6.88 14.83 -5.96
CA PRO A 260 -6.67 14.90 -4.52
C PRO A 260 -7.67 13.99 -3.79
N LEU A 261 -7.21 12.88 -3.22
CA LEU A 261 -8.09 11.92 -2.51
C LEU A 261 -8.63 12.47 -1.18
N HIS A 262 -7.89 13.36 -0.53
CA HIS A 262 -8.30 13.97 0.73
C HIS A 262 -9.44 14.99 0.57
N SER A 263 -9.53 15.69 -0.56
CA SER A 263 -10.55 16.72 -0.80
C SER A 263 -11.98 16.15 -0.83
N PRO A 264 -12.31 15.11 -1.62
CA PRO A 264 -13.65 14.51 -1.60
C PRO A 264 -14.00 13.85 -0.27
N ASN A 265 -13.02 13.42 0.51
CA ASN A 265 -13.23 12.88 1.85
C ASN A 265 -13.58 13.96 2.89
N ARG A 266 -13.46 15.24 2.52
CA ARG A 266 -13.85 16.40 3.33
C ARG A 266 -14.93 17.26 2.67
N ASP A 267 -15.58 16.79 1.65
CA ASP A 267 -16.68 17.50 0.99
C ASP A 267 -17.90 17.62 1.94
N PRO A 268 -18.31 18.85 2.35
CA PRO A 268 -19.41 19.03 3.29
C PRO A 268 -20.78 18.55 2.73
N ARG A 269 -20.89 18.40 1.41
CA ARG A 269 -22.10 17.83 0.78
C ARG A 269 -22.25 16.33 1.08
N ARG A 270 -21.13 15.67 1.40
CA ARG A 270 -21.07 14.23 1.72
C ARG A 270 -20.84 13.99 3.21
N TRP A 271 -20.04 14.81 3.85
CA TRP A 271 -19.56 14.63 5.21
C TRP A 271 -19.98 15.83 6.09
N PRO A 272 -21.05 15.71 6.90
CA PRO A 272 -21.38 16.75 7.89
C PRO A 272 -20.19 16.97 8.84
N ASP A 273 -19.85 18.24 9.10
CA ASP A 273 -18.70 18.62 9.92
C ASP A 273 -17.40 17.91 9.48
N PRO A 274 -16.95 18.13 8.23
CA PRO A 274 -15.94 17.28 7.58
C PRO A 274 -14.56 17.36 8.24
N GLU A 275 -14.27 18.44 8.97
CA GLU A 275 -12.99 18.64 9.67
C GLU A 275 -12.96 18.02 11.08
N GLU A 276 -14.11 17.56 11.59
CA GLU A 276 -14.15 16.89 12.90
C GLU A 276 -13.73 15.43 12.78
N PHE A 277 -12.79 15.00 13.62
CA PHE A 277 -12.45 13.60 13.84
C PHE A 277 -13.49 12.96 14.75
N ARG A 278 -14.35 12.11 14.22
CA ARG A 278 -15.49 11.52 14.92
C ARG A 278 -15.63 10.03 14.61
N ILE A 279 -15.15 9.17 15.52
CA ILE A 279 -15.16 7.71 15.32
C ILE A 279 -16.56 7.08 15.35
N SER A 280 -17.56 7.85 15.77
CA SER A 280 -18.98 7.44 15.77
C SER A 280 -19.69 7.70 14.45
N ARG A 281 -19.02 8.20 13.42
CA ARG A 281 -19.60 8.26 12.08
C ARG A 281 -19.95 6.86 11.59
N ASP A 282 -20.95 6.78 10.73
CA ASP A 282 -21.31 5.51 10.11
C ASP A 282 -20.13 4.97 9.29
N PRO A 283 -19.52 3.84 9.69
CA PRO A 283 -18.36 3.28 9.01
C PRO A 283 -18.68 2.65 7.64
N ASP A 284 -19.97 2.58 7.26
CA ASP A 284 -20.39 2.09 5.93
C ASP A 284 -20.50 3.23 4.91
N VAL A 285 -20.36 4.49 5.33
CA VAL A 285 -20.25 5.62 4.42
C VAL A 285 -18.90 5.59 3.72
N TRP A 286 -18.94 5.43 2.40
CA TRP A 286 -17.75 5.21 1.59
C TRP A 286 -16.93 6.48 1.38
N HIS A 287 -15.63 6.40 1.63
CA HIS A 287 -14.60 7.41 1.36
C HIS A 287 -13.68 6.96 0.21
N LEU A 288 -12.94 7.87 -0.40
CA LEU A 288 -12.10 7.59 -1.58
C LEU A 288 -10.65 7.20 -1.28
N SER A 289 -10.30 6.93 -0.03
CA SER A 289 -8.91 6.66 0.39
C SER A 289 -8.30 5.40 -0.24
N PHE A 290 -9.12 4.50 -0.75
CA PHE A 290 -8.70 3.31 -1.49
C PHE A 290 -8.89 3.43 -3.02
N GLY A 291 -9.20 4.63 -3.50
CA GLY A 291 -9.52 4.86 -4.91
C GLY A 291 -10.87 4.25 -5.33
N ILE A 292 -11.09 4.14 -6.64
CA ILE A 292 -12.30 3.59 -7.26
C ILE A 292 -11.98 2.83 -8.54
N GLY A 293 -12.97 2.10 -9.07
CA GLY A 293 -12.88 1.46 -10.38
C GLY A 293 -11.96 0.26 -10.44
N ALA A 294 -11.37 0.03 -11.61
CA ALA A 294 -10.53 -1.13 -11.87
C ALA A 294 -9.31 -1.21 -10.96
N HIS A 295 -8.75 -0.07 -10.58
CA HIS A 295 -7.59 0.08 -9.70
C HIS A 295 -7.94 0.27 -8.22
N PHE A 296 -9.19 0.05 -7.81
CA PHE A 296 -9.55 0.04 -6.38
C PHE A 296 -8.55 -0.79 -5.56
N CYS A 297 -8.07 -0.27 -4.42
CA CYS A 297 -6.98 -0.84 -3.67
C CYS A 297 -7.19 -2.33 -3.35
N LEU A 298 -6.27 -3.15 -3.82
CA LEU A 298 -6.29 -4.60 -3.60
C LEU A 298 -6.08 -4.94 -2.12
N GLY A 299 -5.22 -4.19 -1.43
CA GLY A 299 -4.84 -4.39 -0.03
C GLY A 299 -5.82 -3.82 1.00
N GLN A 300 -6.98 -3.28 0.57
CA GLN A 300 -7.88 -2.53 1.45
C GLN A 300 -8.39 -3.33 2.67
N ALA A 301 -8.59 -4.64 2.56
CA ALA A 301 -9.01 -5.47 3.68
C ALA A 301 -7.89 -5.64 4.73
N MET A 302 -6.67 -5.92 4.27
CA MET A 302 -5.48 -6.05 5.12
C MET A 302 -5.17 -4.73 5.83
N ALA A 303 -5.21 -3.59 5.10
CA ALA A 303 -4.98 -2.27 5.67
C ALA A 303 -6.00 -1.96 6.78
N ARG A 304 -7.29 -2.16 6.52
CA ARG A 304 -8.35 -1.98 7.53
C ARG A 304 -8.12 -2.83 8.77
N TYR A 305 -7.89 -4.12 8.60
CA TYR A 305 -7.69 -5.01 9.74
C TYR A 305 -6.44 -4.66 10.54
N THR A 306 -5.37 -4.25 9.86
CA THR A 306 -4.14 -3.81 10.53
C THR A 306 -4.40 -2.55 11.36
N ILE A 307 -5.10 -1.56 10.79
CA ILE A 307 -5.43 -0.31 11.50
C ILE A 307 -6.41 -0.57 12.64
N GLU A 308 -7.50 -1.32 12.39
CA GLU A 308 -8.51 -1.65 13.41
C GLU A 308 -7.90 -2.35 14.62
N GLU A 309 -7.10 -3.39 14.40
CA GLU A 309 -6.47 -4.13 15.50
C GLU A 309 -5.39 -3.32 16.21
N ALA A 310 -4.65 -2.47 15.47
CA ALA A 310 -3.67 -1.57 16.05
C ALA A 310 -4.31 -0.51 16.96
N LEU A 311 -5.33 0.20 16.49
CA LEU A 311 -6.03 1.22 17.26
C LEU A 311 -6.77 0.65 18.48
N ALA A 312 -7.22 -0.62 18.39
CA ALA A 312 -7.94 -1.27 19.49
C ALA A 312 -7.05 -1.72 20.66
N VAL A 313 -5.74 -1.86 20.46
CA VAL A 313 -4.80 -2.29 21.51
C VAL A 313 -3.98 -1.14 22.10
N PHE A 314 -4.04 0.04 21.50
CA PHE A 314 -3.31 1.23 21.91
C PHE A 314 -4.15 2.12 22.84
#